data_49d449d4e823321bb2c4fdf5f2a298c1
#
_entry.id   49d449d4e823321bb2c4fdf5f2a298c1
#
_cell.length_a   1.000
_cell.length_b   1.000
_cell.length_c   1.000
_cell.angle_alpha   90.00
_cell.angle_beta   90.00
_cell.angle_gamma   90.00
#
_symmetry.space_group_name_H-M   'P 1'
#
loop_
_entity.id
_entity.type
_entity.pdbx_description
1 polymer ?
#
loop_
_entity_poly.entity_id
_entity_poly.type
_entity_poly.pdbx_seq_one_letter_code
_entity_poly.pdbx_strand_id
1 'polypeptide(L)'
;MPDANHSAGTDRGIRSVPEGYHAVTPWIISRDTARLLDFVKEAFGAEEIARVLNEDGTIGHAEFRIGDSIVMAFDAREGWPDTPGFFRLYVEDGGAVYRRALGAGAVSVTEMTHLFFGDRVGRVRDPQGNVWWIQSRVEEVDAEEMERRAGEKGYVDAMQYVQESLDRELGNRSRR
;
A
#
# COMPACT_ATOMS: atom_id res chain seq x y z
N MET A 1 9.49 54.30 34.85
CA MET A 1 9.44 53.51 33.63
C MET A 1 10.00 52.13 33.97
N PRO A 2 9.19 51.10 34.18
CA PRO A 2 9.70 49.74 34.32
C PRO A 2 9.75 49.06 32.96
N ASP A 3 10.91 48.48 32.69
CA ASP A 3 11.22 47.66 31.53
C ASP A 3 10.36 46.40 31.48
N ALA A 4 9.64 46.23 30.36
CA ALA A 4 8.93 45.02 30.04
C ALA A 4 9.95 43.97 29.56
N ASN A 5 10.34 43.08 30.44
CA ASN A 5 11.12 41.89 30.14
C ASN A 5 10.24 40.91 29.35
N HIS A 6 10.29 40.98 28.00
CA HIS A 6 9.70 39.97 27.16
C HIS A 6 10.61 38.76 27.19
N SER A 7 10.26 37.80 28.02
CA SER A 7 10.77 36.44 27.97
C SER A 7 10.48 35.87 26.62
N ALA A 8 11.49 35.84 25.75
CA ALA A 8 11.45 35.08 24.51
C ALA A 8 11.38 33.59 24.88
N GLY A 9 10.16 33.05 24.87
CA GLY A 9 9.93 31.61 24.89
C GLY A 9 10.64 31.03 23.66
N THR A 10 11.60 30.14 23.90
CA THR A 10 12.22 29.34 22.84
C THR A 10 11.11 28.55 22.14
N ASP A 11 10.70 29.05 21.00
CA ASP A 11 9.89 28.30 20.03
C ASP A 11 10.75 27.10 19.60
N ARG A 12 10.62 25.98 20.28
CA ARG A 12 11.11 24.70 19.81
C ARG A 12 10.22 24.35 18.65
N GLY A 13 10.68 24.66 17.44
CA GLY A 13 9.98 24.39 16.19
C GLY A 13 9.46 22.97 16.16
N ILE A 14 8.20 22.80 16.55
CA ILE A 14 7.49 21.51 16.49
C ILE A 14 7.31 21.18 15.01
N ARG A 15 7.86 20.07 14.56
CA ARG A 15 7.63 19.57 13.22
C ARG A 15 6.14 19.19 13.07
N SER A 16 5.45 19.77 12.10
CA SER A 16 4.05 19.48 11.82
C SER A 16 3.82 18.03 11.34
N VAL A 17 4.85 17.43 10.71
CA VAL A 17 4.86 16.02 10.31
C VAL A 17 5.97 15.33 11.11
N PRO A 18 5.66 14.27 11.88
CA PRO A 18 6.66 13.52 12.63
C PRO A 18 7.73 12.93 11.71
N GLU A 19 8.90 12.64 12.27
CA GLU A 19 9.98 12.02 11.52
C GLU A 19 9.59 10.62 11.01
N GLY A 20 9.85 10.34 9.73
CA GLY A 20 9.50 9.09 9.08
C GLY A 20 8.06 9.01 8.57
N TYR A 21 7.23 10.03 8.85
CA TYR A 21 5.86 10.11 8.32
C TYR A 21 5.78 11.02 7.11
N HIS A 22 4.74 10.81 6.30
CA HIS A 22 4.35 11.70 5.22
C HIS A 22 3.07 12.46 5.58
N ALA A 23 2.76 13.53 4.86
CA ALA A 23 1.52 14.31 5.08
C ALA A 23 0.25 13.45 4.93
N VAL A 24 0.31 12.39 4.13
CA VAL A 24 -0.74 11.37 4.01
C VAL A 24 -0.18 10.06 4.55
N THR A 25 -0.80 9.56 5.62
CA THR A 25 -0.44 8.28 6.24
C THR A 25 -1.62 7.33 6.05
N PRO A 26 -1.47 6.23 5.30
CA PRO A 26 -2.52 5.25 5.12
C PRO A 26 -2.90 4.59 6.44
N TRP A 27 -4.19 4.28 6.60
CA TRP A 27 -4.70 3.56 7.76
C TRP A 27 -5.56 2.38 7.31
N ILE A 28 -5.23 1.17 7.76
CA ILE A 28 -5.93 -0.06 7.42
C ILE A 28 -6.79 -0.51 8.61
N ILE A 29 -8.08 -0.71 8.36
CA ILE A 29 -8.99 -1.34 9.30
C ILE A 29 -9.08 -2.81 8.90
N SER A 30 -8.66 -3.72 9.77
CA SER A 30 -8.53 -5.15 9.49
C SER A 30 -9.38 -5.97 10.45
N ARG A 31 -9.87 -7.15 10.00
CA ARG A 31 -10.52 -8.13 10.90
C ARG A 31 -9.51 -8.84 11.81
N ASP A 32 -8.27 -8.92 11.35
CA ASP A 32 -7.16 -9.56 12.06
C ASP A 32 -5.87 -8.82 11.69
N THR A 33 -5.57 -7.79 12.45
CA THR A 33 -4.39 -6.95 12.23
C THR A 33 -3.10 -7.73 12.50
N ALA A 34 -3.10 -8.70 13.40
CA ALA A 34 -1.93 -9.54 13.62
C ALA A 34 -1.56 -10.32 12.35
N ARG A 35 -2.55 -10.94 11.71
CA ARG A 35 -2.35 -11.65 10.44
C ARG A 35 -1.98 -10.71 9.28
N LEU A 36 -2.51 -9.48 9.28
CA LEU A 36 -2.08 -8.46 8.31
C LEU A 36 -0.60 -8.13 8.48
N LEU A 37 -0.13 -7.93 9.72
CA LEU A 37 1.28 -7.64 10.02
C LEU A 37 2.20 -8.79 9.59
N ASP A 38 1.82 -10.03 9.85
CA ASP A 38 2.58 -11.20 9.40
C ASP A 38 2.67 -11.25 7.87
N PHE A 39 1.54 -11.02 7.17
CA PHE A 39 1.50 -10.96 5.73
C PHE A 39 2.42 -9.88 5.15
N VAL A 40 2.33 -8.63 5.62
CA VAL A 40 3.14 -7.53 5.06
C VAL A 40 4.64 -7.70 5.36
N LYS A 41 4.99 -8.34 6.47
CA LYS A 41 6.38 -8.72 6.78
C LYS A 41 6.92 -9.75 5.79
N GLU A 42 6.18 -10.82 5.56
CA GLU A 42 6.58 -11.92 4.67
C GLU A 42 6.58 -11.47 3.20
N ALA A 43 5.52 -10.81 2.75
CA ALA A 43 5.33 -10.44 1.36
C ALA A 43 6.20 -9.25 0.94
N PHE A 44 6.25 -8.21 1.77
CA PHE A 44 6.81 -6.90 1.40
C PHE A 44 8.05 -6.51 2.18
N GLY A 45 8.47 -7.35 3.15
CA GLY A 45 9.60 -7.03 4.03
C GLY A 45 9.30 -5.87 4.97
N ALA A 46 8.04 -5.71 5.38
CA ALA A 46 7.64 -4.65 6.29
C ALA A 46 8.30 -4.80 7.66
N GLU A 47 8.64 -3.67 8.26
CA GLU A 47 9.14 -3.58 9.64
C GLU A 47 8.01 -3.11 10.55
N GLU A 48 7.66 -3.89 11.57
CA GLU A 48 6.72 -3.46 12.60
C GLU A 48 7.40 -2.43 13.53
N ILE A 49 6.79 -1.26 13.67
CA ILE A 49 7.32 -0.15 14.48
C ILE A 49 6.69 -0.17 15.86
N ALA A 50 5.38 -0.34 15.93
CA ALA A 50 4.63 -0.28 17.17
C ALA A 50 3.39 -1.18 17.13
N ARG A 51 2.99 -1.67 18.31
CA ARG A 51 1.73 -2.39 18.52
C ARG A 51 1.19 -2.05 19.92
N VAL A 52 -0.08 -1.69 19.97
CA VAL A 52 -0.82 -1.43 21.22
C VAL A 52 -2.04 -2.34 21.25
N LEU A 53 -2.14 -3.15 22.30
CA LEU A 53 -3.29 -4.03 22.53
C LEU A 53 -4.35 -3.33 23.36
N ASN A 54 -5.60 -3.61 23.06
CA ASN A 54 -6.75 -3.33 23.92
C ASN A 54 -6.80 -4.35 25.09
N GLU A 55 -7.66 -4.10 26.08
CA GLU A 55 -7.86 -5.01 27.23
C GLU A 55 -8.34 -6.39 26.81
N ASP A 56 -9.09 -6.50 25.70
CA ASP A 56 -9.60 -7.75 25.15
C ASP A 56 -8.60 -8.51 24.26
N GLY A 57 -7.38 -7.99 24.15
CA GLY A 57 -6.31 -8.59 23.33
C GLY A 57 -6.34 -8.23 21.85
N THR A 58 -7.34 -7.49 21.38
CA THR A 58 -7.37 -6.97 20.01
C THR A 58 -6.32 -5.89 19.81
N ILE A 59 -5.88 -5.65 18.58
CA ILE A 59 -4.92 -4.58 18.27
C ILE A 59 -5.68 -3.27 18.09
N GLY A 60 -5.52 -2.36 19.07
CA GLY A 60 -6.10 -1.01 19.02
C GLY A 60 -5.30 -0.05 18.17
N HIS A 61 -3.99 -0.32 17.98
CA HIS A 61 -3.11 0.46 17.13
C HIS A 61 -1.88 -0.36 16.75
N ALA A 62 -1.51 -0.31 15.49
CA ALA A 62 -0.24 -0.83 15.01
C ALA A 62 0.35 0.10 13.95
N GLU A 63 1.67 0.10 13.84
CA GLU A 63 2.43 0.81 12.83
C GLU A 63 3.45 -0.12 12.20
N PHE A 64 3.56 -0.05 10.89
CA PHE A 64 4.60 -0.76 10.15
C PHE A 64 5.13 0.07 9.00
N ARG A 65 6.37 -0.19 8.60
CA ARG A 65 7.05 0.50 7.51
C ARG A 65 7.20 -0.43 6.31
N ILE A 66 6.86 0.08 5.14
CA ILE A 66 7.22 -0.55 3.86
C ILE A 66 8.05 0.49 3.07
N GLY A 67 9.31 0.18 2.78
CA GLY A 67 10.22 1.14 2.16
C GLY A 67 10.36 2.41 3.00
N ASP A 68 9.97 3.55 2.44
CA ASP A 68 10.01 4.86 3.10
C ASP A 68 8.68 5.25 3.78
N SER A 69 7.64 4.44 3.64
CA SER A 69 6.27 4.81 4.03
C SER A 69 5.81 4.08 5.28
N ILE A 70 5.28 4.83 6.25
CA ILE A 70 4.61 4.28 7.43
C ILE A 70 3.13 4.08 7.11
N VAL A 71 2.61 2.93 7.51
CA VAL A 71 1.20 2.56 7.43
C VAL A 71 0.73 2.20 8.84
N MET A 72 -0.45 2.68 9.21
CA MET A 72 -1.11 2.36 10.46
C MET A 72 -2.18 1.29 10.24
N ALA A 73 -2.48 0.52 11.29
CA ALA A 73 -3.55 -0.47 11.24
C ALA A 73 -4.16 -0.68 12.63
N PHE A 74 -5.40 -1.15 12.67
CA PHE A 74 -6.06 -1.61 13.89
C PHE A 74 -7.19 -2.60 13.57
N ASP A 75 -7.62 -3.34 14.58
CA ASP A 75 -8.71 -4.29 14.45
C ASP A 75 -10.07 -3.60 14.34
N ALA A 76 -10.87 -4.03 13.36
CA ALA A 76 -12.26 -3.57 13.20
C ALA A 76 -13.09 -3.96 14.43
N ARG A 77 -13.95 -3.05 14.87
CA ARG A 77 -14.93 -3.36 15.92
C ARG A 77 -16.05 -4.25 15.37
N GLU A 78 -16.70 -4.97 16.29
CA GLU A 78 -17.89 -5.73 15.96
C GLU A 78 -18.96 -4.84 15.28
N GLY A 79 -19.60 -5.37 14.24
CA GLY A 79 -20.61 -4.65 13.47
C GLY A 79 -20.10 -3.64 12.45
N TRP A 80 -18.80 -3.36 12.40
CA TRP A 80 -18.24 -2.51 11.34
C TRP A 80 -18.23 -3.25 10.00
N PRO A 81 -18.49 -2.56 8.88
CA PRO A 81 -18.32 -3.15 7.55
C PRO A 81 -16.84 -3.39 7.25
N ASP A 82 -16.56 -4.32 6.34
CA ASP A 82 -15.22 -4.46 5.79
C ASP A 82 -14.86 -3.22 4.97
N THR A 83 -13.67 -2.68 5.20
CA THR A 83 -13.15 -1.50 4.53
C THR A 83 -11.76 -1.78 3.94
N PRO A 84 -11.65 -2.73 2.98
CA PRO A 84 -10.37 -3.10 2.42
C PRO A 84 -9.71 -1.92 1.70
N GLY A 85 -8.41 -1.73 1.96
CA GLY A 85 -7.60 -0.72 1.33
C GLY A 85 -7.17 -1.09 -0.09
N PHE A 86 -6.77 -0.05 -0.85
CA PHE A 86 -6.16 -0.19 -2.16
C PHE A 86 -4.83 0.57 -2.15
N PHE A 87 -3.72 -0.17 -2.28
CA PHE A 87 -2.37 0.37 -2.13
C PHE A 87 -1.53 0.12 -3.37
N ARG A 88 -0.60 1.04 -3.65
CA ARG A 88 0.41 0.85 -4.68
C ARG A 88 1.80 0.85 -4.05
N LEU A 89 2.60 -0.15 -4.40
CA LEU A 89 4.00 -0.28 -4.03
C LEU A 89 4.87 -0.12 -5.26
N TYR A 90 5.87 0.76 -5.19
CA TYR A 90 6.98 0.79 -6.13
C TYR A 90 8.14 0.02 -5.54
N VAL A 91 8.60 -1.01 -6.25
CA VAL A 91 9.65 -1.92 -5.80
C VAL A 91 10.64 -2.23 -6.93
N GLU A 92 11.87 -2.55 -6.61
CA GLU A 92 12.91 -2.88 -7.60
C GLU A 92 12.56 -4.14 -8.40
N ASP A 93 12.22 -5.24 -7.73
CA ASP A 93 11.80 -6.50 -8.36
C ASP A 93 10.35 -6.85 -8.00
N GLY A 94 9.42 -6.32 -8.80
CA GLY A 94 8.00 -6.58 -8.65
C GLY A 94 7.64 -8.05 -8.80
N GLY A 95 8.36 -8.78 -9.66
CA GLY A 95 8.14 -10.21 -9.86
C GLY A 95 8.48 -11.03 -8.62
N ALA A 96 9.59 -10.72 -7.95
CA ALA A 96 9.94 -11.38 -6.69
C ALA A 96 8.98 -11.04 -5.56
N VAL A 97 8.60 -9.75 -5.43
CA VAL A 97 7.61 -9.30 -4.42
C VAL A 97 6.25 -9.96 -4.66
N TYR A 98 5.79 -10.02 -5.90
CA TYR A 98 4.54 -10.69 -6.27
C TYR A 98 4.52 -12.17 -5.88
N ARG A 99 5.61 -12.90 -6.19
CA ARG A 99 5.71 -14.33 -5.80
C ARG A 99 5.73 -14.51 -4.29
N ARG A 100 6.46 -13.66 -3.54
CA ARG A 100 6.43 -13.71 -2.06
C ARG A 100 5.03 -13.46 -1.52
N ALA A 101 4.31 -12.47 -2.06
CA ALA A 101 2.94 -12.20 -1.64
C ALA A 101 2.01 -13.40 -1.85
N LEU A 102 2.12 -14.10 -2.98
CA LEU A 102 1.37 -15.33 -3.22
C LEU A 102 1.77 -16.43 -2.23
N GLY A 103 3.09 -16.58 -1.94
CA GLY A 103 3.59 -17.52 -0.93
C GLY A 103 3.08 -17.22 0.48
N ALA A 104 2.91 -15.95 0.82
CA ALA A 104 2.35 -15.47 2.09
C ALA A 104 0.80 -15.58 2.16
N GLY A 105 0.15 -16.16 1.16
CA GLY A 105 -1.29 -16.45 1.17
C GLY A 105 -2.16 -15.42 0.45
N ALA A 106 -1.58 -14.50 -0.32
CA ALA A 106 -2.36 -13.62 -1.18
C ALA A 106 -2.93 -14.38 -2.40
N VAL A 107 -4.01 -13.85 -2.95
CA VAL A 107 -4.62 -14.33 -4.20
C VAL A 107 -4.26 -13.37 -5.33
N SER A 108 -3.85 -13.94 -6.49
CA SER A 108 -3.61 -13.16 -7.70
C SER A 108 -4.89 -12.46 -8.18
N VAL A 109 -4.79 -11.17 -8.41
CA VAL A 109 -5.84 -10.35 -9.05
C VAL A 109 -5.42 -10.02 -10.48
N THR A 110 -4.17 -9.61 -10.68
CA THR A 110 -3.56 -9.31 -11.97
C THR A 110 -2.16 -9.90 -11.99
N GLU A 111 -1.84 -10.75 -12.94
CA GLU A 111 -0.48 -11.27 -13.10
C GLU A 111 0.48 -10.15 -13.53
N MET A 112 1.79 -10.35 -13.24
CA MET A 112 2.83 -9.37 -13.58
C MET A 112 2.86 -9.11 -15.09
N THR A 113 2.44 -7.94 -15.50
CA THR A 113 2.22 -7.53 -16.90
C THR A 113 3.09 -6.32 -17.22
N HIS A 114 3.79 -6.35 -18.36
CA HIS A 114 4.57 -5.21 -18.86
C HIS A 114 3.68 -4.26 -19.65
N LEU A 115 3.74 -2.97 -19.34
CA LEU A 115 2.89 -1.94 -19.91
C LEU A 115 3.70 -0.96 -20.78
N PHE A 116 3.02 -0.30 -21.69
CA PHE A 116 3.61 0.58 -22.71
C PHE A 116 4.47 1.71 -22.17
N PHE A 117 4.24 2.14 -20.93
CA PHE A 117 4.97 3.21 -20.26
C PHE A 117 6.24 2.76 -19.51
N GLY A 118 6.69 1.52 -19.74
CA GLY A 118 7.95 1.03 -19.20
C GLY A 118 7.91 0.38 -17.82
N ASP A 119 6.72 0.15 -17.28
CA ASP A 119 6.55 -0.47 -15.99
C ASP A 119 5.99 -1.90 -16.11
N ARG A 120 6.35 -2.76 -15.16
CA ARG A 120 5.67 -4.04 -14.91
C ARG A 120 4.77 -3.90 -13.71
N VAL A 121 3.52 -4.29 -13.85
CA VAL A 121 2.50 -4.20 -12.81
C VAL A 121 1.83 -5.54 -12.56
N GLY A 122 1.51 -5.81 -11.28
CA GLY A 122 0.68 -6.93 -10.87
C GLY A 122 -0.15 -6.52 -9.66
N ARG A 123 -1.21 -7.25 -9.38
CA ARG A 123 -2.05 -7.01 -8.19
C ARG A 123 -2.30 -8.30 -7.46
N VAL A 124 -2.25 -8.22 -6.15
CA VAL A 124 -2.64 -9.31 -5.27
C VAL A 124 -3.69 -8.83 -4.26
N ARG A 125 -4.56 -9.73 -3.83
CA ARG A 125 -5.46 -9.50 -2.70
C ARG A 125 -4.90 -10.24 -1.50
N ASP A 126 -4.64 -9.53 -0.41
CA ASP A 126 -4.15 -10.12 0.83
C ASP A 126 -5.25 -10.92 1.56
N PRO A 127 -4.90 -11.70 2.61
CA PRO A 127 -5.86 -12.46 3.39
C PRO A 127 -6.92 -11.63 4.12
N GLN A 128 -6.69 -10.31 4.28
CA GLN A 128 -7.63 -9.36 4.90
C GLN A 128 -8.50 -8.62 3.87
N GLY A 129 -8.30 -8.90 2.57
CA GLY A 129 -9.08 -8.32 1.49
C GLY A 129 -8.51 -7.05 0.87
N ASN A 130 -7.39 -6.52 1.36
CA ASN A 130 -6.76 -5.35 0.74
C ASN A 130 -6.15 -5.73 -0.62
N VAL A 131 -6.19 -4.80 -1.57
CA VAL A 131 -5.53 -4.96 -2.87
C VAL A 131 -4.22 -4.19 -2.87
N TRP A 132 -3.16 -4.89 -3.20
CA TRP A 132 -1.82 -4.37 -3.34
C TRP A 132 -1.41 -4.38 -4.80
N TRP A 133 -1.20 -3.19 -5.36
CA TRP A 133 -0.67 -2.99 -6.70
C TRP A 133 0.85 -2.96 -6.60
N ILE A 134 1.51 -3.99 -7.12
CA ILE A 134 2.97 -4.14 -7.12
C ILE A 134 3.48 -3.65 -8.46
N GLN A 135 4.37 -2.67 -8.45
CA GLN A 135 4.87 -2.01 -9.66
C GLN A 135 6.39 -1.86 -9.61
N SER A 136 7.04 -2.19 -10.71
CA SER A 136 8.46 -1.96 -10.94
C SER A 136 8.65 -1.18 -12.22
N ARG A 137 9.44 -0.13 -12.16
CA ARG A 137 9.91 0.57 -13.35
C ARG A 137 11.06 -0.24 -13.95
N VAL A 138 10.89 -0.73 -15.18
CA VAL A 138 11.86 -1.62 -15.82
C VAL A 138 12.57 -0.98 -17.01
N GLU A 139 12.04 0.12 -17.51
CA GLU A 139 12.66 0.95 -18.57
C GLU A 139 12.20 2.41 -18.49
N GLU A 140 13.06 3.30 -18.97
CA GLU A 140 12.72 4.69 -19.22
C GLU A 140 12.17 4.79 -20.65
N VAL A 141 10.94 5.25 -20.78
CA VAL A 141 10.25 5.40 -22.07
C VAL A 141 9.96 6.87 -22.29
N ASP A 142 10.44 7.44 -23.40
CA ASP A 142 10.13 8.82 -23.77
C ASP A 142 8.71 8.96 -24.32
N ALA A 143 8.28 10.20 -24.52
CA ALA A 143 6.90 10.48 -24.93
C ALA A 143 6.56 9.94 -26.33
N GLU A 144 7.50 9.97 -27.27
CA GLU A 144 7.31 9.48 -28.65
C GLU A 144 7.17 7.96 -28.67
N GLU A 145 8.06 7.26 -27.96
CA GLU A 145 8.00 5.80 -27.83
C GLU A 145 6.76 5.36 -27.06
N MET A 146 6.36 6.11 -26.03
CA MET A 146 5.13 5.83 -25.26
C MET A 146 3.89 5.91 -26.15
N GLU A 147 3.79 6.95 -26.98
CA GLU A 147 2.69 7.13 -27.92
C GLU A 147 2.67 6.00 -28.97
N ARG A 148 3.83 5.64 -29.50
CA ARG A 148 3.97 4.54 -30.46
C ARG A 148 3.51 3.21 -29.85
N ARG A 149 3.99 2.87 -28.66
CA ARG A 149 3.65 1.62 -27.94
C ARG A 149 2.17 1.55 -27.55
N ALA A 150 1.54 2.68 -27.21
CA ALA A 150 0.14 2.74 -26.82
C ALA A 150 -0.81 2.26 -27.94
N GLY A 151 -0.38 2.32 -29.22
CA GLY A 151 -1.11 1.79 -30.37
C GLY A 151 -0.79 0.35 -30.75
N GLU A 152 0.24 -0.25 -30.16
CA GLU A 152 0.63 -1.62 -30.47
C GLU A 152 -0.29 -2.65 -29.83
N LYS A 153 -0.73 -3.63 -30.64
CA LYS A 153 -1.68 -4.65 -30.18
C LYS A 153 -1.29 -5.31 -28.86
N GLY A 154 -0.01 -5.66 -28.69
CA GLY A 154 0.48 -6.32 -27.48
C GLY A 154 0.29 -5.48 -26.21
N TYR A 155 0.56 -4.17 -26.29
CA TYR A 155 0.36 -3.26 -25.17
C TYR A 155 -1.11 -2.89 -24.95
N VAL A 156 -1.90 -2.80 -26.03
CA VAL A 156 -3.37 -2.62 -25.93
C VAL A 156 -4.00 -3.80 -25.20
N ASP A 157 -3.67 -5.02 -25.60
CA ASP A 157 -4.16 -6.26 -24.96
C ASP A 157 -3.70 -6.32 -23.47
N ALA A 158 -2.46 -5.93 -23.18
CA ALA A 158 -1.93 -5.87 -21.82
C ALA A 158 -2.69 -4.87 -20.94
N MET A 159 -2.95 -3.67 -21.44
CA MET A 159 -3.75 -2.66 -20.73
C MET A 159 -5.18 -3.12 -20.49
N GLN A 160 -5.80 -3.72 -21.50
CA GLN A 160 -7.13 -4.29 -21.37
C GLN A 160 -7.18 -5.37 -20.29
N TYR A 161 -6.22 -6.32 -20.29
CA TYR A 161 -6.11 -7.36 -19.27
C TYR A 161 -5.98 -6.78 -17.86
N VAL A 162 -5.11 -5.76 -17.69
CA VAL A 162 -4.90 -5.11 -16.38
C VAL A 162 -6.18 -4.42 -15.89
N GLN A 163 -6.97 -3.81 -16.78
CA GLN A 163 -8.25 -3.19 -16.42
C GLN A 163 -9.30 -4.24 -16.07
N GLU A 164 -9.54 -5.20 -16.95
CA GLU A 164 -10.56 -6.23 -16.78
C GLU A 164 -10.32 -7.12 -15.54
N SER A 165 -9.05 -7.40 -15.20
CA SER A 165 -8.72 -8.17 -14.01
C SER A 165 -9.11 -7.44 -12.72
N LEU A 166 -8.94 -6.12 -12.68
CA LEU A 166 -9.39 -5.31 -11.56
C LEU A 166 -10.93 -5.22 -11.50
N ASP A 167 -11.58 -5.02 -12.65
CA ASP A 167 -13.04 -4.95 -12.74
C ASP A 167 -13.68 -6.25 -12.23
N ARG A 168 -13.11 -7.41 -12.58
CA ARG A 168 -13.57 -8.71 -12.05
C ARG A 168 -13.42 -8.79 -10.53
N GLU A 169 -12.30 -8.35 -9.99
CA GLU A 169 -12.07 -8.37 -8.53
C GLU A 169 -13.08 -7.48 -7.81
N LEU A 170 -13.26 -6.23 -8.26
CA LEU A 170 -14.17 -5.28 -7.63
C LEU A 170 -15.64 -5.66 -7.84
N GLY A 171 -16.01 -6.13 -9.04
CA GLY A 171 -17.36 -6.60 -9.33
C GLY A 171 -17.78 -7.82 -8.51
N ASN A 172 -16.83 -8.68 -8.14
CA ASN A 172 -17.10 -9.82 -7.26
C ASN A 172 -17.32 -9.40 -5.79
N ARG A 173 -16.77 -8.26 -5.37
CA ARG A 173 -16.97 -7.72 -4.00
C ARG A 173 -18.38 -7.14 -3.80
N SER A 174 -18.95 -6.52 -4.82
CA SER A 174 -20.29 -5.92 -4.75
C SER A 174 -21.43 -6.96 -4.65
N ARG A 175 -21.13 -8.25 -4.85
CA ARG A 175 -22.10 -9.37 -4.80
C ARG A 175 -22.03 -10.16 -3.51
N ARG A 176 -21.16 -9.81 -2.58
CA ARG A 176 -21.04 -10.42 -1.23
C ARG A 176 -21.62 -9.50 -0.18
#